data_9a5084083172ee61bcf105f2243b15c4
#
_entry.id   9a5084083172ee61bcf105f2243b15c4
#
_cell.length_a   1.000
_cell.length_b   1.000
_cell.length_c   1.000
_cell.angle_alpha   90.00
_cell.angle_beta   90.00
_cell.angle_gamma   90.00
#
_symmetry.space_group_name_H-M   'P 1'
#
loop_
_entity.id
_entity.type
_entity.pdbx_description
1 polymer ?
#
loop_
_entity_poly.entity_id
_entity_poly.type
_entity_poly.pdbx_seq_one_letter_code
_entity_poly.pdbx_strand_id
1 'polypeptide(L)'
;PRIPEMTGVAGEAARVAYWRDCGAGKRALTPADLVDCSKLPRSPGILASAHAWMKSYPASSPVELLDGFYIELEVGVRAGALAYGDAAYVQNRLYPFVNREALDAMSRLPDAYKLSRRFPVDLIRHNWPELLRTPFNHRPGLRRYVDKVRRRAWLSRAALAAVLAAR
;
A
#
# COMPACT_ATOMS: atom_id res chain seq x y z
N PRO A 1 -16.35 -27.25 -11.48
CA PRO A 1 -15.67 -26.78 -10.28
C PRO A 1 -15.20 -25.36 -10.51
N ARG A 2 -15.62 -24.41 -9.67
CA ARG A 2 -15.12 -23.04 -9.72
C ARG A 2 -13.75 -23.00 -9.03
N ILE A 3 -12.74 -22.53 -9.74
CA ILE A 3 -11.39 -22.37 -9.17
C ILE A 3 -11.46 -21.22 -8.16
N PRO A 4 -10.99 -21.42 -6.89
CA PRO A 4 -10.96 -20.34 -5.93
C PRO A 4 -10.00 -19.24 -6.38
N GLU A 5 -10.44 -17.99 -6.27
CA GLU A 5 -9.59 -16.83 -6.52
C GLU A 5 -8.76 -16.54 -5.28
N MET A 6 -7.43 -16.47 -5.42
CA MET A 6 -6.54 -16.06 -4.35
C MET A 6 -6.13 -14.60 -4.55
N THR A 7 -6.26 -13.79 -3.50
CA THR A 7 -5.91 -12.37 -3.52
C THR A 7 -4.75 -12.06 -2.57
N GLY A 8 -3.89 -11.13 -2.98
CA GLY A 8 -2.78 -10.64 -2.17
C GLY A 8 -3.14 -9.48 -1.21
N VAL A 9 -4.43 -9.23 -0.97
CA VAL A 9 -4.88 -8.18 -0.05
C VAL A 9 -4.19 -8.34 1.31
N ALA A 10 -3.82 -7.23 1.93
CA ALA A 10 -3.06 -7.09 3.17
C ALA A 10 -1.56 -7.42 3.10
N GLY A 11 -1.05 -8.09 2.07
CA GLY A 11 0.39 -8.37 1.92
C GLY A 11 1.27 -7.11 1.81
N GLU A 12 0.67 -5.96 1.51
CA GLU A 12 1.35 -4.65 1.50
C GLU A 12 1.82 -4.20 2.90
N ALA A 13 1.21 -4.69 3.97
CA ALA A 13 1.63 -4.39 5.34
C ALA A 13 3.08 -4.82 5.63
N ALA A 14 3.56 -5.87 4.94
CA ALA A 14 4.95 -6.32 5.07
C ALA A 14 5.96 -5.50 4.25
N ARG A 15 5.52 -4.53 3.44
CA ARG A 15 6.40 -3.78 2.52
C ARG A 15 6.04 -2.30 2.36
N VAL A 16 5.28 -1.75 3.29
CA VAL A 16 4.96 -0.31 3.37
C VAL A 16 4.19 0.22 2.16
N ALA A 17 2.88 0.04 2.16
CA ALA A 17 1.99 0.40 1.05
C ALA A 17 2.07 1.88 0.64
N TYR A 18 2.12 2.80 1.61
CA TYR A 18 2.01 4.25 1.37
C TYR A 18 3.33 5.02 1.31
N TRP A 19 4.46 4.36 1.57
CA TRP A 19 5.74 5.03 1.74
C TRP A 19 6.27 5.77 0.54
N ARG A 20 5.99 5.25 -0.65
CA ARG A 20 6.52 5.82 -1.88
C ARG A 20 6.05 7.25 -2.10
N ASP A 21 4.81 7.51 -1.72
CA ASP A 21 4.12 8.76 -2.06
C ASP A 21 4.18 9.77 -0.89
N CYS A 22 4.37 9.30 0.34
CA CYS A 22 4.39 10.14 1.53
C CYS A 22 5.78 10.65 1.94
N GLY A 23 6.86 10.05 1.43
CA GLY A 23 8.23 10.41 1.86
C GLY A 23 8.46 10.19 3.36
N ALA A 24 7.69 9.31 3.98
CA ALA A 24 7.58 9.14 5.42
C ALA A 24 8.86 8.66 6.13
N GLY A 25 9.82 8.10 5.39
CA GLY A 25 11.12 7.71 5.96
C GLY A 25 12.00 8.87 6.42
N LYS A 26 11.58 10.12 6.21
CA LYS A 26 12.42 11.31 6.44
C LYS A 26 11.88 12.29 7.47
N ARG A 27 10.60 12.22 7.87
CA ARG A 27 9.95 13.19 8.75
C ARG A 27 8.71 12.61 9.43
N ALA A 28 8.21 13.31 10.46
CA ALA A 28 6.91 13.03 11.03
C ALA A 28 5.79 13.24 10.00
N LEU A 29 4.77 12.40 10.05
CA LEU A 29 3.60 12.50 9.21
C LEU A 29 2.62 13.54 9.73
N THR A 30 1.90 14.17 8.81
CA THR A 30 0.79 15.07 9.07
C THR A 30 -0.53 14.46 8.62
N PRO A 31 -1.69 14.96 9.10
CA PRO A 31 -2.99 14.52 8.58
C PRO A 31 -3.12 14.68 7.06
N ALA A 32 -2.52 15.73 6.50
CA ALA A 32 -2.51 15.95 5.06
C ALA A 32 -1.73 14.86 4.31
N ASP A 33 -0.63 14.36 4.88
CA ASP A 33 0.13 13.27 4.29
C ASP A 33 -0.70 11.99 4.19
N LEU A 34 -1.48 11.62 5.22
CA LEU A 34 -2.37 10.46 5.18
C LEU A 34 -3.47 10.62 4.12
N VAL A 35 -4.08 11.80 4.06
CA VAL A 35 -5.13 12.11 3.09
C VAL A 35 -4.60 12.00 1.65
N ASP A 36 -3.41 12.54 1.38
CA ASP A 36 -2.76 12.47 0.06
C ASP A 36 -2.39 11.03 -0.31
N CYS A 37 -1.83 10.27 0.63
CA CYS A 37 -1.48 8.86 0.42
C CYS A 37 -2.68 8.03 0.00
N SER A 38 -3.82 8.29 0.61
CA SER A 38 -5.10 7.62 0.33
C SER A 38 -5.82 8.18 -0.89
N LYS A 39 -5.28 9.25 -1.52
CA LYS A 39 -5.91 9.94 -2.65
C LYS A 39 -7.32 10.44 -2.31
N LEU A 40 -7.54 10.79 -1.06
CA LEU A 40 -8.76 11.39 -0.59
C LEU A 40 -8.75 12.91 -0.83
N PRO A 41 -9.91 13.55 -1.01
CA PRO A 41 -9.96 15.02 -1.15
C PRO A 41 -9.57 15.70 0.17
N ARG A 42 -8.80 16.78 0.09
CA ARG A 42 -8.40 17.60 1.26
C ARG A 42 -9.56 18.48 1.75
N SER A 43 -10.65 17.88 2.18
CA SER A 43 -11.74 18.65 2.82
C SER A 43 -11.44 18.85 4.31
N PRO A 44 -11.97 19.93 4.95
CA PRO A 44 -11.78 20.16 6.38
C PRO A 44 -12.22 18.97 7.25
N GLY A 45 -13.33 18.33 6.91
CA GLY A 45 -13.84 17.16 7.66
C GLY A 45 -12.92 15.96 7.55
N ILE A 46 -12.39 15.65 6.35
CA ILE A 46 -11.46 14.53 6.16
C ILE A 46 -10.13 14.80 6.89
N LEU A 47 -9.61 16.01 6.82
CA LEU A 47 -8.39 16.39 7.56
C LEU A 47 -8.59 16.31 9.07
N ALA A 48 -9.74 16.74 9.59
CA ALA A 48 -10.07 16.61 11.01
C ALA A 48 -10.18 15.15 11.45
N SER A 49 -10.82 14.29 10.62
CA SER A 49 -10.91 12.85 10.89
C SER A 49 -9.53 12.18 10.88
N ALA A 50 -8.67 12.50 9.91
CA ALA A 50 -7.30 12.00 9.85
C ALA A 50 -6.49 12.44 11.08
N HIS A 51 -6.63 13.69 11.52
CA HIS A 51 -5.99 14.19 12.74
C HIS A 51 -6.47 13.45 13.99
N ALA A 52 -7.78 13.29 14.15
CA ALA A 52 -8.35 12.56 15.28
C ALA A 52 -7.87 11.11 15.32
N TRP A 53 -7.85 10.43 14.16
CA TRP A 53 -7.34 9.08 14.06
C TRP A 53 -5.84 8.99 14.43
N MET A 54 -4.99 9.87 13.88
CA MET A 54 -3.55 9.91 14.22
C MET A 54 -3.32 10.10 15.72
N LYS A 55 -4.14 10.94 16.37
CA LYS A 55 -4.04 11.19 17.81
C LYS A 55 -4.43 9.97 18.64
N SER A 56 -5.36 9.15 18.14
CA SER A 56 -5.83 7.95 18.84
C SER A 56 -4.98 6.71 18.57
N TYR A 57 -4.18 6.70 17.50
CA TYR A 57 -3.39 5.54 17.11
C TYR A 57 -2.01 5.55 17.78
N PRO A 58 -1.68 4.55 18.63
CA PRO A 58 -0.43 4.52 19.42
C PRO A 58 0.77 4.04 18.58
N ALA A 59 1.15 4.80 17.55
CA ALA A 59 2.29 4.43 16.71
C ALA A 59 3.62 4.96 17.30
N SER A 60 4.65 4.14 17.31
CA SER A 60 6.00 4.48 17.72
C SER A 60 6.87 5.01 16.57
N SER A 61 6.44 4.78 15.33
CA SER A 61 7.15 5.23 14.13
C SER A 61 6.18 5.66 13.03
N PRO A 62 6.64 6.48 12.06
CA PRO A 62 5.85 6.79 10.86
C PRO A 62 5.47 5.54 10.04
N VAL A 63 6.30 4.50 10.07
CA VAL A 63 6.02 3.23 9.40
C VAL A 63 4.82 2.56 10.04
N GLU A 64 4.87 2.42 11.34
CA GLU A 64 3.80 1.79 12.11
C GLU A 64 2.48 2.55 11.95
N LEU A 65 2.53 3.89 11.94
CA LEU A 65 1.35 4.72 11.70
C LEU A 65 0.75 4.45 10.32
N LEU A 66 1.58 4.36 9.27
CA LEU A 66 1.11 4.08 7.91
C LEU A 66 0.61 2.65 7.74
N ASP A 67 1.24 1.69 8.38
CA ASP A 67 0.79 0.31 8.35
C ASP A 67 -0.57 0.15 9.03
N GLY A 68 -0.76 0.78 10.20
CA GLY A 68 -2.06 0.83 10.86
C GLY A 68 -3.13 1.49 10.00
N PHE A 69 -2.80 2.62 9.41
CA PHE A 69 -3.71 3.32 8.51
C PHE A 69 -4.08 2.47 7.28
N TYR A 70 -3.11 1.77 6.71
CA TYR A 70 -3.35 0.82 5.63
C TYR A 70 -4.27 -0.33 6.05
N ILE A 71 -4.00 -0.94 7.21
CA ILE A 71 -4.80 -2.07 7.71
C ILE A 71 -6.23 -1.62 7.99
N GLU A 72 -6.43 -0.51 8.66
CA GLU A 72 -7.78 -0.05 9.02
C GLU A 72 -8.56 0.48 7.81
N LEU A 73 -7.97 1.35 7.00
CA LEU A 73 -8.67 1.99 5.90
C LEU A 73 -8.73 1.11 4.65
N GLU A 74 -7.59 0.59 4.19
CA GLU A 74 -7.55 -0.14 2.91
C GLU A 74 -8.03 -1.58 3.06
N VAL A 75 -7.58 -2.27 4.11
CA VAL A 75 -7.96 -3.68 4.30
C VAL A 75 -9.33 -3.76 4.98
N GLY A 76 -9.51 -3.09 6.10
CA GLY A 76 -10.75 -3.17 6.88
C GLY A 76 -11.94 -2.53 6.16
N VAL A 77 -11.80 -1.29 5.73
CA VAL A 77 -12.93 -0.55 5.14
C VAL A 77 -13.07 -0.83 3.65
N ARG A 78 -12.05 -0.53 2.84
CA ARG A 78 -12.19 -0.61 1.36
C ARG A 78 -12.24 -2.03 0.84
N ALA A 79 -11.26 -2.87 1.20
CA ALA A 79 -11.24 -4.26 0.75
C ALA A 79 -12.38 -5.07 1.38
N GLY A 80 -12.71 -4.79 2.65
CA GLY A 80 -13.84 -5.40 3.34
C GLY A 80 -15.17 -5.05 2.66
N ALA A 81 -15.40 -3.78 2.33
CA ALA A 81 -16.62 -3.35 1.63
C ALA A 81 -16.73 -3.97 0.24
N LEU A 82 -15.62 -4.03 -0.52
CA LEU A 82 -15.58 -4.70 -1.83
C LEU A 82 -15.84 -6.20 -1.70
N ALA A 83 -15.20 -6.86 -0.74
CA ALA A 83 -15.42 -8.29 -0.51
C ALA A 83 -16.87 -8.60 -0.14
N TYR A 84 -17.51 -7.75 0.67
CA TYR A 84 -18.92 -7.89 1.01
C TYR A 84 -19.83 -7.65 -0.21
N GLY A 85 -19.59 -6.60 -0.99
CA GLY A 85 -20.34 -6.29 -2.20
C GLY A 85 -20.21 -7.39 -3.27
N ASP A 86 -19.03 -7.97 -3.42
CA ASP A 86 -18.74 -9.02 -4.40
C ASP A 86 -19.18 -10.43 -3.94
N ALA A 87 -19.51 -10.61 -2.67
CA ALA A 87 -19.79 -11.94 -2.10
C ALA A 87 -20.91 -12.69 -2.82
N ALA A 88 -21.87 -11.97 -3.42
CA ALA A 88 -22.94 -12.56 -4.22
C ALA A 88 -22.46 -13.10 -5.58
N TYR A 89 -21.37 -12.59 -6.11
CA TYR A 89 -20.87 -12.88 -7.46
C TYR A 89 -19.61 -13.73 -7.46
N VAL A 90 -18.71 -13.51 -6.51
CA VAL A 90 -17.41 -14.18 -6.38
C VAL A 90 -17.45 -15.10 -5.15
N GLN A 91 -17.81 -16.35 -5.39
CA GLN A 91 -17.75 -17.39 -4.36
C GLN A 91 -16.30 -17.94 -4.32
N ASN A 92 -15.83 -18.25 -3.10
CA ASN A 92 -14.52 -18.87 -2.85
C ASN A 92 -13.29 -17.98 -3.12
N ARG A 93 -13.34 -16.69 -2.72
CA ARG A 93 -12.14 -15.86 -2.66
C ARG A 93 -11.35 -16.16 -1.39
N LEU A 94 -10.06 -16.45 -1.55
CA LEU A 94 -9.13 -16.70 -0.45
C LEU A 94 -8.28 -15.46 -0.19
N TYR A 95 -8.12 -15.09 1.08
CA TYR A 95 -7.34 -13.96 1.56
C TYR A 95 -6.22 -14.44 2.50
N PRO A 96 -5.10 -14.99 1.99
CA PRO A 96 -4.09 -15.64 2.83
C PRO A 96 -3.46 -14.73 3.88
N PHE A 97 -3.38 -13.42 3.60
CA PHE A 97 -2.78 -12.44 4.50
C PHE A 97 -3.79 -11.73 5.41
N VAL A 98 -5.11 -11.92 5.19
CA VAL A 98 -6.16 -11.31 6.02
C VAL A 98 -6.53 -12.26 7.15
N ASN A 99 -5.58 -12.54 8.01
CA ASN A 99 -5.81 -13.22 9.28
C ASN A 99 -4.94 -12.58 10.36
N ARG A 100 -5.35 -12.74 11.61
CA ARG A 100 -4.73 -12.07 12.75
C ARG A 100 -3.24 -12.39 12.88
N GLU A 101 -2.87 -13.65 12.72
CA GLU A 101 -1.48 -14.10 12.88
C GLU A 101 -0.57 -13.51 11.80
N ALA A 102 -1.02 -13.53 10.52
CA ALA A 102 -0.26 -12.96 9.42
C ALA A 102 -0.12 -11.44 9.56
N LEU A 103 -1.20 -10.72 9.91
CA LEU A 103 -1.17 -9.28 10.11
C LEU A 103 -0.25 -8.91 11.26
N ASP A 104 -0.33 -9.62 12.38
CA ASP A 104 0.52 -9.39 13.56
C ASP A 104 2.00 -9.66 13.23
N ALA A 105 2.30 -10.76 12.55
CA ALA A 105 3.65 -11.08 12.10
C ALA A 105 4.22 -10.02 11.14
N MET A 106 3.42 -9.56 10.17
CA MET A 106 3.82 -8.51 9.24
C MET A 106 4.01 -7.16 9.94
N SER A 107 3.16 -6.82 10.89
CA SER A 107 3.25 -5.57 11.66
C SER A 107 4.52 -5.50 12.51
N ARG A 108 4.98 -6.63 13.06
CA ARG A 108 6.21 -6.73 13.87
C ARG A 108 7.51 -6.74 13.05
N LEU A 109 7.44 -6.78 11.72
CA LEU A 109 8.67 -6.71 10.91
C LEU A 109 9.38 -5.37 11.13
N PRO A 110 10.72 -5.38 11.26
CA PRO A 110 11.50 -4.14 11.42
C PRO A 110 11.24 -3.16 10.27
N ASP A 111 11.16 -1.86 10.58
CA ASP A 111 10.93 -0.80 9.59
C ASP A 111 11.92 -0.86 8.42
N ALA A 112 13.21 -1.06 8.71
CA ALA A 112 14.25 -1.19 7.69
C ALA A 112 14.00 -2.38 6.74
N TYR A 113 13.47 -3.49 7.28
CA TYR A 113 13.12 -4.65 6.46
C TYR A 113 11.93 -4.35 5.57
N LYS A 114 10.86 -3.76 6.12
CA LYS A 114 9.67 -3.33 5.35
C LYS A 114 10.07 -2.37 4.22
N LEU A 115 10.92 -1.39 4.52
CA LEU A 115 11.47 -0.43 3.55
C LEU A 115 12.26 -1.08 2.42
N SER A 116 12.98 -2.17 2.71
CA SER A 116 13.74 -2.92 1.71
C SER A 116 12.87 -3.60 0.66
N ARG A 117 11.57 -3.80 0.96
CA ARG A 117 10.57 -4.49 0.11
C ARG A 117 10.96 -5.92 -0.27
N ARG A 118 11.83 -6.54 0.51
CA ARG A 118 12.32 -7.89 0.22
C ARG A 118 11.32 -8.98 0.59
N PHE A 119 10.33 -8.68 1.43
CA PHE A 119 9.39 -9.66 1.97
C PHE A 119 8.82 -10.63 0.91
N PRO A 120 8.25 -10.18 -0.24
CA PRO A 120 7.71 -11.12 -1.22
C PRO A 120 8.78 -12.04 -1.83
N VAL A 121 9.98 -11.50 -2.05
CA VAL A 121 11.10 -12.28 -2.60
C VAL A 121 11.60 -13.29 -1.60
N ASP A 122 11.74 -12.89 -0.34
CA ASP A 122 12.23 -13.76 0.73
C ASP A 122 11.20 -14.86 1.05
N LEU A 123 9.90 -14.52 1.04
CA LEU A 123 8.82 -15.49 1.18
C LEU A 123 8.86 -16.56 0.09
N ILE A 124 9.04 -16.14 -1.16
CA ILE A 124 9.13 -17.07 -2.29
C ILE A 124 10.42 -17.88 -2.21
N ARG A 125 11.55 -17.25 -1.88
CA ARG A 125 12.83 -17.95 -1.74
C ARG A 125 12.75 -19.06 -0.70
N HIS A 126 12.00 -18.81 0.37
CA HIS A 126 11.85 -19.78 1.45
C HIS A 126 10.91 -20.94 1.08
N ASN A 127 9.80 -20.63 0.41
CA ASN A 127 8.73 -21.63 0.19
C ASN A 127 8.77 -22.28 -1.21
N TRP A 128 9.17 -21.52 -2.23
CA TRP A 128 9.18 -22.00 -3.62
C TRP A 128 10.23 -21.26 -4.47
N PRO A 129 11.52 -21.54 -4.24
CA PRO A 129 12.62 -20.80 -4.87
C PRO A 129 12.63 -20.87 -6.41
N GLU A 130 12.04 -21.91 -7.00
CA GLU A 130 11.96 -22.06 -8.46
C GLU A 130 11.16 -20.94 -9.12
N LEU A 131 10.19 -20.36 -8.41
CA LEU A 131 9.41 -19.23 -8.94
C LEU A 131 10.27 -17.97 -9.15
N LEU A 132 11.41 -17.85 -8.46
CA LEU A 132 12.33 -16.72 -8.68
C LEU A 132 13.00 -16.73 -10.06
N ARG A 133 12.94 -17.85 -10.77
CA ARG A 133 13.41 -17.94 -12.16
C ARG A 133 12.48 -17.19 -13.11
N THR A 134 11.23 -16.96 -12.72
CA THR A 134 10.26 -16.19 -13.48
C THR A 134 10.27 -14.74 -12.96
N PRO A 135 10.56 -13.74 -13.82
CA PRO A 135 10.65 -12.36 -13.38
C PRO A 135 9.31 -11.82 -12.91
N PHE A 136 9.29 -11.23 -11.68
CA PHE A 136 8.11 -10.57 -11.15
C PHE A 136 7.82 -9.26 -11.86
N ASN A 137 6.55 -9.04 -12.21
CA ASN A 137 6.09 -7.77 -12.78
C ASN A 137 6.94 -7.29 -13.98
N HIS A 138 7.63 -8.18 -14.64
CA HIS A 138 8.33 -7.86 -15.88
C HIS A 138 7.30 -7.67 -16.99
N ARG A 139 7.12 -6.42 -17.38
CA ARG A 139 6.48 -6.10 -18.65
C ARG A 139 7.55 -6.23 -19.74
N PRO A 140 7.53 -7.27 -20.58
CA PRO A 140 8.53 -7.43 -21.62
C PRO A 140 8.41 -6.30 -22.65
N GLY A 141 9.56 -5.87 -23.20
CA GLY A 141 9.62 -4.99 -24.36
C GLY A 141 9.43 -3.50 -24.10
N LEU A 142 9.05 -2.78 -25.15
CA LEU A 142 8.87 -1.33 -25.23
C LEU A 142 7.94 -0.73 -24.15
N ARG A 143 6.97 -1.50 -23.63
CA ARG A 143 6.08 -1.05 -22.55
C ARG A 143 6.82 -0.60 -21.29
N ARG A 144 7.97 -1.19 -20.98
CA ARG A 144 8.82 -0.76 -19.86
C ARG A 144 9.35 0.67 -20.06
N TYR A 145 9.73 1.01 -21.29
CA TYR A 145 10.20 2.35 -21.65
C TYR A 145 9.06 3.35 -21.67
N VAL A 146 7.90 2.98 -22.21
CA VAL A 146 6.71 3.84 -22.23
C VAL A 146 6.23 4.17 -20.82
N ASP A 147 6.20 3.22 -19.91
CA ASP A 147 5.83 3.47 -18.50
C ASP A 147 6.87 4.35 -17.79
N LYS A 148 8.16 4.19 -18.09
CA LYS A 148 9.22 5.04 -17.52
C LYS A 148 9.15 6.47 -18.05
N VAL A 149 8.84 6.65 -19.32
CA VAL A 149 8.65 7.96 -19.95
C VAL A 149 7.36 8.62 -19.45
N ARG A 150 6.24 7.87 -19.37
CA ARG A 150 4.98 8.38 -18.80
C ARG A 150 5.13 8.83 -17.35
N ARG A 151 5.83 8.06 -16.51
CA ARG A 151 6.10 8.47 -15.12
C ARG A 151 6.95 9.73 -15.04
N ARG A 152 7.97 9.89 -15.88
CA ARG A 152 8.77 11.12 -15.95
C ARG A 152 7.96 12.31 -16.47
N ALA A 153 7.14 12.10 -17.50
CA ALA A 153 6.28 13.15 -18.05
C ALA A 153 5.19 13.57 -17.06
N TRP A 154 4.67 12.66 -16.24
CA TRP A 154 3.71 12.98 -15.18
C TRP A 154 4.36 13.78 -14.05
N LEU A 155 5.58 13.39 -13.63
CA LEU A 155 6.36 14.12 -12.62
C LEU A 155 6.73 15.54 -13.10
N SER A 156 7.07 15.71 -14.38
CA SER A 156 7.34 17.04 -14.95
C SER A 156 6.09 17.92 -15.04
N ARG A 157 4.92 17.34 -15.34
CA ARG A 157 3.64 18.07 -15.33
C ARG A 157 3.21 18.47 -13.92
N ALA A 158 3.41 17.62 -12.92
CA ALA A 158 3.13 17.95 -11.53
C ALA A 158 4.06 19.04 -11.01
N ALA A 159 5.35 19.00 -11.37
CA ALA A 159 6.30 20.05 -11.04
C ALA A 159 5.95 21.39 -11.74
N LEU A 160 5.54 21.36 -13.00
CA LEU A 160 5.11 22.55 -13.74
C LEU A 160 3.82 23.14 -13.15
N ALA A 161 2.85 22.31 -12.78
CA ALA A 161 1.61 22.75 -12.13
C ALA A 161 1.88 23.39 -10.76
N ALA A 162 2.83 22.86 -9.98
CA ALA A 162 3.25 23.43 -8.70
C ALA A 162 3.92 24.81 -8.87
N VAL A 163 4.73 25.00 -9.91
CA VAL A 163 5.37 26.29 -10.22
C VAL A 163 4.35 27.33 -10.70
N LEU A 164 3.33 26.91 -11.46
CA LEU A 164 2.28 27.82 -11.94
C LEU A 164 1.29 28.21 -10.84
N ALA A 165 1.10 27.37 -9.82
CA ALA A 165 0.25 27.66 -8.67
C ALA A 165 0.94 28.55 -7.59
N ALA A 166 2.25 28.72 -7.69
CA ALA A 166 3.04 29.55 -6.78
C ALA A 166 3.26 31.00 -7.29
N ARG A 167 2.65 31.38 -8.41
CA ARG A 167 2.56 32.74 -8.97
C ARG A 167 1.18 33.31 -8.77
#